data_b3828f69abdbd74504d13c81cf5001e9
#
_entry.id   b3828f69abdbd74504d13c81cf5001e9
#
_cell.length_a   1.000
_cell.length_b   1.000
_cell.length_c   1.000
_cell.angle_alpha   90.00
_cell.angle_beta   90.00
_cell.angle_gamma   90.00
#
_symmetry.space_group_name_H-M   'P 1'
#
loop_
_entity.id
_entity.type
_entity.pdbx_description
1 polymer ?
#
loop_
_entity_poly.entity_id
_entity_poly.type
_entity_poly.pdbx_seq_one_letter_code
_entity_poly.pdbx_strand_id
1 'polypeptide(L)'
;VTVRLAKYFKDVYAVDLSEDMLREAFNKFKENRIKGRIICQDMTEMQLNRKFDLITSVLDSTNYITDEDDLKKYFSSVKEHLKDDGIFIFDVNSYYKLSEILGNNIYTYSEEDVFYIWENVFEDDMVSMFLTFFVKQGELYERFEEEHFERAYREEELESALSNCGLEIINKFDGYSNNKVQSSSERIVYVVKKI
;
A
#
# COMPACT_ATOMS: atom_id res chain seq x y z
N VAL A 1 -7.07 6.44 -5.59
CA VAL A 1 -5.92 7.33 -5.79
C VAL A 1 -5.71 7.59 -7.27
N THR A 2 -5.50 6.58 -8.11
CA THR A 2 -5.10 6.68 -9.53
C THR A 2 -6.02 7.58 -10.37
N VAL A 3 -7.35 7.47 -10.23
CA VAL A 3 -8.34 8.33 -10.93
C VAL A 3 -8.13 9.82 -10.60
N ARG A 4 -7.73 10.15 -9.38
CA ARG A 4 -7.45 11.54 -8.98
C ARG A 4 -6.15 12.04 -9.58
N LEU A 5 -5.09 11.21 -9.58
CA LEU A 5 -3.79 11.54 -10.16
C LEU A 5 -3.88 11.70 -11.69
N ALA A 6 -4.70 10.91 -12.38
CA ALA A 6 -4.91 10.99 -13.82
C ALA A 6 -5.43 12.35 -14.33
N LYS A 7 -5.91 13.21 -13.44
CA LYS A 7 -6.28 14.61 -13.80
C LYS A 7 -5.04 15.49 -14.04
N TYR A 8 -3.90 15.11 -13.50
CA TYR A 8 -2.66 15.89 -13.56
C TYR A 8 -1.59 15.27 -14.45
N PHE A 9 -1.70 13.95 -14.72
CA PHE A 9 -0.72 13.19 -15.50
C PHE A 9 -1.38 12.59 -16.75
N LYS A 10 -0.73 12.72 -17.91
CA LYS A 10 -1.27 12.24 -19.19
C LYS A 10 -1.11 10.73 -19.38
N ASP A 11 0.03 10.22 -18.93
CA ASP A 11 0.39 8.81 -19.03
C ASP A 11 0.30 8.17 -17.64
N VAL A 12 -0.71 7.34 -17.44
CA VAL A 12 -1.00 6.71 -16.15
C VAL A 12 -0.85 5.21 -16.29
N TYR A 13 -0.14 4.61 -15.33
CA TYR A 13 0.03 3.18 -15.18
C TYR A 13 -0.51 2.78 -13.81
N ALA A 14 -1.29 1.72 -13.76
CA ALA A 14 -1.73 1.07 -12.53
C ALA A 14 -1.18 -0.36 -12.52
N VAL A 15 -0.46 -0.69 -11.46
CA VAL A 15 0.12 -2.02 -11.24
C VAL A 15 -0.48 -2.58 -9.97
N ASP A 16 -0.90 -3.82 -10.02
CA ASP A 16 -1.39 -4.58 -8.87
C ASP A 16 -1.16 -6.07 -9.15
N LEU A 17 -1.08 -6.87 -8.11
CA LEU A 17 -1.00 -8.33 -8.24
C LEU A 17 -2.40 -8.96 -8.36
N SER A 18 -3.42 -8.31 -7.83
CA SER A 18 -4.81 -8.77 -7.83
C SER A 18 -5.52 -8.42 -9.14
N GLU A 19 -5.90 -9.45 -9.90
CA GLU A 19 -6.71 -9.28 -11.11
C GLU A 19 -8.07 -8.65 -10.83
N ASP A 20 -8.65 -8.92 -9.66
CA ASP A 20 -9.94 -8.34 -9.25
C ASP A 20 -9.82 -6.84 -8.99
N MET A 21 -8.76 -6.41 -8.29
CA MET A 21 -8.45 -4.99 -8.11
C MET A 21 -8.17 -4.28 -9.44
N LEU A 22 -7.48 -4.95 -10.36
CA LEU A 22 -7.22 -4.42 -11.70
C LEU A 22 -8.50 -4.33 -12.55
N ARG A 23 -9.44 -5.25 -12.40
CA ARG A 23 -10.76 -5.20 -13.04
C ARG A 23 -11.55 -3.98 -12.56
N GLU A 24 -11.55 -3.73 -11.24
CA GLU A 24 -12.16 -2.53 -10.69
C GLU A 24 -11.47 -1.24 -11.14
N ALA A 25 -10.14 -1.25 -11.22
CA ALA A 25 -9.38 -0.13 -11.77
C ALA A 25 -9.74 0.14 -13.22
N PHE A 26 -9.90 -0.92 -14.04
CA PHE A 26 -10.31 -0.81 -15.44
C PHE A 26 -11.69 -0.18 -15.59
N ASN A 27 -12.68 -0.62 -14.79
CA ASN A 27 -14.02 -0.07 -14.79
C ASN A 27 -13.99 1.43 -14.45
N LYS A 28 -13.25 1.81 -13.39
CA LYS A 28 -13.06 3.21 -12.98
C LYS A 28 -12.35 4.05 -14.04
N PHE A 29 -11.36 3.49 -14.74
CA PHE A 29 -10.71 4.18 -15.86
C PHE A 29 -11.68 4.45 -17.01
N LYS A 30 -12.49 3.46 -17.38
CA LYS A 30 -13.51 3.58 -18.42
C LYS A 30 -14.57 4.64 -18.07
N GLU A 31 -15.13 4.60 -16.87
CA GLU A 31 -16.11 5.55 -16.37
C GLU A 31 -15.58 7.00 -16.39
N ASN A 32 -14.32 7.18 -15.99
CA ASN A 32 -13.67 8.48 -15.92
C ASN A 32 -12.93 8.88 -17.21
N ARG A 33 -13.04 8.09 -18.28
CA ARG A 33 -12.39 8.31 -19.59
C ARG A 33 -10.86 8.49 -19.49
N ILE A 34 -10.25 7.77 -18.57
CA ILE A 34 -8.79 7.79 -18.36
C ILE A 34 -8.14 6.88 -19.40
N LYS A 35 -7.16 7.43 -20.12
CA LYS A 35 -6.28 6.66 -21.00
C LYS A 35 -5.05 6.22 -20.20
N GLY A 36 -5.15 5.09 -19.53
CA GLY A 36 -4.07 4.51 -18.73
C GLY A 36 -3.79 3.06 -19.11
N ARG A 37 -2.70 2.53 -18.60
CA ARG A 37 -2.35 1.11 -18.71
C ARG A 37 -2.57 0.45 -17.36
N ILE A 38 -3.12 -0.74 -17.41
CA ILE A 38 -3.39 -1.59 -16.24
C ILE A 38 -2.58 -2.86 -16.44
N ILE A 39 -1.76 -3.22 -15.46
CA ILE A 39 -0.73 -4.24 -15.58
C ILE A 39 -0.76 -5.11 -14.33
N CYS A 40 -0.94 -6.42 -14.53
CA CYS A 40 -0.84 -7.40 -13.45
C CYS A 40 0.64 -7.80 -13.29
N GLN A 41 1.30 -7.28 -12.27
CA GLN A 41 2.68 -7.61 -11.91
C GLN A 41 2.91 -7.44 -10.43
N ASP A 42 3.86 -8.21 -9.90
CA ASP A 42 4.41 -8.01 -8.58
C ASP A 42 5.23 -6.71 -8.52
N MET A 43 5.02 -5.90 -7.49
CA MET A 43 5.76 -4.64 -7.33
C MET A 43 7.24 -4.83 -7.03
N THR A 44 7.65 -6.02 -6.57
CA THR A 44 9.05 -6.38 -6.33
C THR A 44 9.80 -6.70 -7.64
N GLU A 45 9.06 -7.04 -8.70
CA GLU A 45 9.61 -7.49 -10.00
C GLU A 45 9.06 -6.71 -11.20
N MET A 46 8.70 -5.43 -11.02
CA MET A 46 8.13 -4.63 -12.10
C MET A 46 9.06 -4.53 -13.32
N GLN A 47 8.48 -4.69 -14.52
CA GLN A 47 9.18 -4.56 -15.81
C GLN A 47 8.31 -3.74 -16.77
N LEU A 48 8.30 -2.42 -16.59
CA LEU A 48 7.42 -1.54 -17.35
C LEU A 48 8.11 -0.92 -18.58
N ASN A 49 9.44 -1.11 -18.75
CA ASN A 49 10.26 -0.54 -19.82
C ASN A 49 10.08 0.99 -19.98
N ARG A 50 9.87 1.68 -18.87
CA ARG A 50 9.59 3.12 -18.83
C ARG A 50 10.01 3.71 -17.49
N LYS A 51 10.34 5.01 -17.52
CA LYS A 51 10.59 5.81 -16.31
C LYS A 51 9.48 6.83 -16.10
N PHE A 52 9.18 7.11 -14.86
CA PHE A 52 8.07 7.96 -14.41
C PHE A 52 8.57 9.17 -13.65
N ASP A 53 7.83 10.29 -13.76
CA ASP A 53 8.05 11.50 -12.97
C ASP A 53 7.55 11.31 -11.54
N LEU A 54 6.50 10.50 -11.37
CA LEU A 54 5.90 10.17 -10.09
C LEU A 54 5.57 8.68 -10.03
N ILE A 55 6.00 8.02 -8.97
CA ILE A 55 5.56 6.68 -8.58
C ILE A 55 4.86 6.81 -7.24
N THR A 56 3.71 6.16 -7.09
CA THR A 56 2.99 6.11 -5.81
C THR A 56 2.67 4.68 -5.43
N SER A 57 2.96 4.29 -4.19
CA SER A 57 2.54 3.03 -3.58
C SER A 57 1.88 3.37 -2.26
N VAL A 58 0.56 3.29 -2.20
CA VAL A 58 -0.24 3.85 -1.10
C VAL A 58 -1.24 2.82 -0.58
N LEU A 59 -1.83 3.12 0.57
CA LEU A 59 -2.70 2.21 1.30
C LEU A 59 -1.94 0.97 1.77
N ASP A 60 -0.85 1.23 2.53
CA ASP A 60 -0.04 0.21 3.23
C ASP A 60 0.52 -0.93 2.36
N SER A 61 0.48 -0.80 1.02
CA SER A 61 0.98 -1.86 0.13
C SER A 61 2.40 -2.31 0.47
N THR A 62 3.24 -1.42 1.02
CA THR A 62 4.61 -1.75 1.42
C THR A 62 4.63 -2.73 2.62
N ASN A 63 3.66 -2.68 3.53
CA ASN A 63 3.60 -3.58 4.68
C ASN A 63 3.33 -5.04 4.28
N TYR A 64 2.72 -5.27 3.11
CA TYR A 64 2.50 -6.62 2.56
C TYR A 64 3.79 -7.29 2.07
N ILE A 65 4.88 -6.55 1.91
CA ILE A 65 6.21 -7.12 1.66
C ILE A 65 6.76 -7.56 3.01
N THR A 66 6.76 -8.84 3.30
CA THR A 66 7.13 -9.39 4.61
C THR A 66 8.59 -9.84 4.68
N ASP A 67 9.24 -10.02 3.53
CA ASP A 67 10.62 -10.44 3.40
C ASP A 67 11.56 -9.26 3.11
N GLU A 68 12.75 -9.27 3.73
CA GLU A 68 13.72 -8.15 3.58
C GLU A 68 14.36 -8.10 2.18
N ASP A 69 14.57 -9.24 1.54
CA ASP A 69 15.15 -9.26 0.20
C ASP A 69 14.12 -8.81 -0.83
N ASP A 70 12.84 -9.09 -0.62
CA ASP A 70 11.76 -8.57 -1.46
C ASP A 70 11.55 -7.07 -1.25
N LEU A 71 11.75 -6.54 -0.04
CA LEU A 71 11.76 -5.09 0.20
C LEU A 71 12.89 -4.41 -0.59
N LYS A 72 14.09 -4.99 -0.64
CA LYS A 72 15.22 -4.49 -1.44
C LYS A 72 14.91 -4.54 -2.93
N LYS A 73 14.32 -5.66 -3.42
CA LYS A 73 13.88 -5.78 -4.82
C LYS A 73 12.86 -4.71 -5.18
N TYR A 74 11.85 -4.50 -4.32
CA TYR A 74 10.85 -3.47 -4.48
C TYR A 74 11.44 -2.07 -4.63
N PHE A 75 12.29 -1.63 -3.70
CA PHE A 75 12.91 -0.31 -3.80
C PHE A 75 13.88 -0.19 -4.97
N SER A 76 14.58 -1.27 -5.33
CA SER A 76 15.42 -1.30 -6.54
C SER A 76 14.57 -1.17 -7.80
N SER A 77 13.44 -1.88 -7.87
CA SER A 77 12.49 -1.80 -8.97
C SER A 77 11.90 -0.39 -9.10
N VAL A 78 11.51 0.23 -7.99
CA VAL A 78 11.07 1.64 -7.97
C VAL A 78 12.16 2.56 -8.53
N LYS A 79 13.42 2.43 -8.06
CA LYS A 79 14.53 3.24 -8.54
C LYS A 79 14.76 3.11 -10.04
N GLU A 80 14.68 1.91 -10.59
CA GLU A 80 14.85 1.65 -12.02
C GLU A 80 13.78 2.35 -12.86
N HIS A 81 12.55 2.41 -12.36
CA HIS A 81 11.41 3.02 -13.03
C HIS A 81 11.22 4.51 -12.72
N LEU A 82 11.99 5.08 -11.79
CA LEU A 82 11.93 6.50 -11.46
C LEU A 82 12.88 7.29 -12.35
N LYS A 83 12.46 8.44 -12.89
CA LYS A 83 13.35 9.41 -13.54
C LYS A 83 14.34 9.99 -12.52
N ASP A 84 15.43 10.62 -13.00
CA ASP A 84 16.46 11.16 -12.12
C ASP A 84 15.94 12.31 -11.24
N ASP A 85 14.98 13.10 -11.75
CA ASP A 85 14.25 14.15 -11.03
C ASP A 85 12.87 13.69 -10.54
N GLY A 86 12.56 12.39 -10.66
CA GLY A 86 11.29 11.81 -10.28
C GLY A 86 11.12 11.69 -8.77
N ILE A 87 9.86 11.63 -8.35
CA ILE A 87 9.47 11.49 -6.94
C ILE A 87 8.76 10.16 -6.75
N PHE A 88 9.14 9.47 -5.70
CA PHE A 88 8.43 8.31 -5.18
C PHE A 88 7.72 8.66 -3.88
N ILE A 89 6.43 8.36 -3.80
CA ILE A 89 5.62 8.55 -2.59
C ILE A 89 5.03 7.20 -2.20
N PHE A 90 5.29 6.77 -0.98
CA PHE A 90 4.66 5.59 -0.42
C PHE A 90 4.22 5.83 1.01
N ASP A 91 3.32 5.00 1.49
CA ASP A 91 2.94 5.02 2.89
C ASP A 91 3.04 3.62 3.50
N VAL A 92 3.13 3.62 4.82
CA VAL A 92 3.07 2.42 5.63
C VAL A 92 2.12 2.63 6.80
N ASN A 93 1.44 1.59 7.23
CA ASN A 93 0.96 1.47 8.58
C ASN A 93 2.19 1.51 9.51
N SER A 94 2.19 2.41 10.48
CA SER A 94 3.33 2.56 11.37
C SER A 94 3.51 1.33 12.27
N TYR A 95 4.71 1.17 12.81
CA TYR A 95 4.97 0.15 13.83
C TYR A 95 3.98 0.27 14.99
N TYR A 96 3.74 1.51 15.46
CA TYR A 96 2.77 1.79 16.51
C TYR A 96 1.36 1.29 16.17
N LYS A 97 0.88 1.55 14.95
CA LYS A 97 -0.45 1.07 14.54
C LYS A 97 -0.53 -0.45 14.53
N LEU A 98 0.46 -1.12 13.95
CA LEU A 98 0.41 -2.57 13.78
C LEU A 98 0.63 -3.31 15.11
N SER A 99 1.52 -2.81 15.99
CA SER A 99 1.82 -3.47 17.27
C SER A 99 0.84 -3.11 18.38
N GLU A 100 0.44 -1.83 18.49
CA GLU A 100 -0.33 -1.35 19.65
C GLU A 100 -1.83 -1.20 19.34
N ILE A 101 -2.18 -0.64 18.18
CA ILE A 101 -3.58 -0.39 17.83
C ILE A 101 -4.23 -1.67 17.32
N LEU A 102 -3.68 -2.29 16.27
CA LEU A 102 -4.16 -3.58 15.79
C LEU A 102 -3.72 -4.69 16.76
N GLY A 103 -2.43 -4.81 17.01
CA GLY A 103 -1.85 -5.68 18.04
C GLY A 103 -2.51 -7.06 18.07
N ASN A 104 -3.01 -7.45 19.25
CA ASN A 104 -3.79 -8.67 19.47
C ASN A 104 -5.28 -8.34 19.73
N ASN A 105 -5.79 -7.31 19.08
CA ASN A 105 -7.16 -6.82 19.26
C ASN A 105 -8.13 -7.44 18.27
N ILE A 106 -9.41 -7.43 18.64
CA ILE A 106 -10.52 -7.87 17.80
C ILE A 106 -11.42 -6.67 17.54
N TYR A 107 -11.77 -6.45 16.30
CA TYR A 107 -12.69 -5.42 15.86
C TYR A 107 -13.92 -6.05 15.21
N THR A 108 -15.06 -5.39 15.36
CA THR A 108 -16.27 -5.76 14.66
C THR A 108 -16.83 -4.55 13.95
N TYR A 109 -17.42 -4.78 12.80
CA TYR A 109 -18.12 -3.76 12.03
C TYR A 109 -19.49 -4.28 11.64
N SER A 110 -20.51 -3.45 11.76
CA SER A 110 -21.88 -3.82 11.43
C SER A 110 -22.61 -2.66 10.76
N GLU A 111 -22.99 -2.87 9.53
CA GLU A 111 -23.93 -2.04 8.77
C GLU A 111 -25.05 -2.88 8.20
N GLU A 112 -26.03 -2.26 7.51
CA GLU A 112 -27.28 -2.92 7.07
C GLU A 112 -27.04 -4.19 6.26
N ASP A 113 -26.05 -4.19 5.38
CA ASP A 113 -25.81 -5.28 4.43
C ASP A 113 -24.49 -6.03 4.68
N VAL A 114 -23.64 -5.57 5.60
CA VAL A 114 -22.33 -6.15 5.87
C VAL A 114 -22.06 -6.18 7.37
N PHE A 115 -21.67 -7.35 7.86
CA PHE A 115 -21.07 -7.53 9.16
C PHE A 115 -19.73 -8.22 8.99
N TYR A 116 -18.68 -7.77 9.70
CA TYR A 116 -17.42 -8.51 9.77
C TYR A 116 -16.81 -8.51 11.15
N ILE A 117 -16.03 -9.55 11.41
CA ILE A 117 -15.13 -9.68 12.56
C ILE A 117 -13.72 -9.62 12.01
N TRP A 118 -12.89 -8.82 12.63
CA TRP A 118 -11.47 -8.66 12.28
C TRP A 118 -10.63 -8.97 13.51
N GLU A 119 -9.97 -10.12 13.50
CA GLU A 119 -9.11 -10.62 14.56
C GLU A 119 -7.65 -10.42 14.15
N ASN A 120 -6.82 -9.93 15.08
CA ASN A 120 -5.40 -9.69 14.82
C ASN A 120 -4.54 -10.50 15.78
N VAL A 121 -3.42 -10.99 15.27
CA VAL A 121 -2.34 -11.60 16.06
C VAL A 121 -1.04 -10.92 15.67
N PHE A 122 -0.37 -10.31 16.65
CA PHE A 122 0.92 -9.64 16.45
C PHE A 122 2.03 -10.48 17.11
N GLU A 123 2.98 -10.94 16.30
CA GLU A 123 4.13 -11.73 16.74
C GLU A 123 5.32 -11.49 15.79
N ASP A 124 6.53 -11.37 16.33
CA ASP A 124 7.77 -11.22 15.55
C ASP A 124 7.73 -10.10 14.49
N ASP A 125 7.26 -8.90 14.88
CA ASP A 125 7.07 -7.74 14.02
C ASP A 125 6.11 -7.98 12.81
N MET A 126 5.28 -9.01 12.90
CA MET A 126 4.24 -9.35 11.93
C MET A 126 2.86 -9.24 12.56
N VAL A 127 1.90 -8.71 11.82
CA VAL A 127 0.48 -8.82 12.14
C VAL A 127 -0.21 -9.76 11.15
N SER A 128 -0.83 -10.80 11.70
CA SER A 128 -1.75 -11.67 10.97
C SER A 128 -3.17 -11.19 11.22
N MET A 129 -3.91 -10.89 10.17
CA MET A 129 -5.27 -10.36 10.22
C MET A 129 -6.22 -11.39 9.63
N PHE A 130 -7.19 -11.83 10.43
CA PHE A 130 -8.23 -12.78 10.03
C PHE A 130 -9.57 -12.04 9.98
N LEU A 131 -10.14 -11.93 8.79
CA LEU A 131 -11.40 -11.24 8.57
C LEU A 131 -12.49 -12.27 8.19
N THR A 132 -13.54 -12.31 8.97
CA THR A 132 -14.73 -13.09 8.64
C THR A 132 -15.85 -12.15 8.26
N PHE A 133 -16.27 -12.20 7.01
CA PHE A 133 -17.34 -11.37 6.46
C PHE A 133 -18.66 -12.12 6.39
N PHE A 134 -19.75 -11.39 6.63
CA PHE A 134 -21.11 -11.80 6.36
C PHE A 134 -21.78 -10.71 5.53
N VAL A 135 -22.01 -11.00 4.25
CA VAL A 135 -22.63 -10.07 3.29
C VAL A 135 -24.02 -10.52 2.96
N LYS A 136 -24.99 -9.61 3.13
CA LYS A 136 -26.41 -9.92 2.91
C LYS A 136 -26.70 -10.18 1.44
N GLN A 137 -27.38 -11.30 1.19
CA GLN A 137 -27.84 -11.73 -0.12
C GLN A 137 -29.34 -12.07 -0.01
N GLY A 138 -30.20 -11.06 -0.17
CA GLY A 138 -31.65 -11.20 0.05
C GLY A 138 -31.99 -11.47 1.52
N GLU A 139 -32.55 -12.65 1.83
CA GLU A 139 -32.91 -13.07 3.19
C GLU A 139 -31.76 -13.85 3.90
N LEU A 140 -30.65 -14.13 3.22
CA LEU A 140 -29.52 -14.90 3.72
C LEU A 140 -28.27 -14.04 3.77
N TYR A 141 -27.22 -14.60 4.40
CA TYR A 141 -25.89 -14.01 4.41
C TYR A 141 -24.90 -14.99 3.76
N GLU A 142 -24.09 -14.46 2.85
CA GLU A 142 -22.92 -15.13 2.35
C GLU A 142 -21.79 -14.90 3.34
N ARG A 143 -21.11 -15.98 3.76
CA ARG A 143 -19.95 -15.95 4.64
C ARG A 143 -18.70 -16.27 3.83
N PHE A 144 -17.67 -15.45 3.97
CA PHE A 144 -16.33 -15.74 3.46
C PHE A 144 -15.27 -15.22 4.42
N GLU A 145 -14.05 -15.66 4.24
CA GLU A 145 -12.91 -15.30 5.08
C GLU A 145 -11.79 -14.75 4.20
N GLU A 146 -11.05 -13.80 4.75
CA GLU A 146 -9.81 -13.26 4.18
C GLU A 146 -8.72 -13.30 5.24
N GLU A 147 -7.50 -13.53 4.81
CA GLU A 147 -6.31 -13.55 5.66
C GLU A 147 -5.28 -12.61 5.05
N HIS A 148 -4.74 -11.71 5.87
CA HIS A 148 -3.73 -10.76 5.46
C HIS A 148 -2.55 -10.79 6.42
N PHE A 149 -1.36 -10.56 5.88
CA PHE A 149 -0.12 -10.48 6.64
C PHE A 149 0.57 -9.16 6.33
N GLU A 150 0.84 -8.37 7.36
CA GLU A 150 1.61 -7.14 7.21
C GLU A 150 2.81 -7.16 8.15
N ARG A 151 3.96 -6.71 7.65
CA ARG A 151 5.15 -6.48 8.47
C ARG A 151 5.12 -5.08 9.08
N ALA A 152 5.33 -5.01 10.38
CA ALA A 152 5.51 -3.78 11.11
C ALA A 152 6.97 -3.31 10.99
N TYR A 153 7.23 -2.47 10.01
CA TYR A 153 8.56 -1.91 9.79
C TYR A 153 8.88 -0.81 10.80
N ARG A 154 10.10 -0.85 11.34
CA ARG A 154 10.66 0.30 12.05
C ARG A 154 11.14 1.33 11.04
N GLU A 155 11.10 2.61 11.41
CA GLU A 155 11.51 3.68 10.48
C GLU A 155 12.95 3.50 10.01
N GLU A 156 13.86 3.11 10.91
CA GLU A 156 15.28 2.88 10.61
C GLU A 156 15.51 1.75 9.60
N GLU A 157 14.67 0.72 9.61
CA GLU A 157 14.73 -0.38 8.64
C GLU A 157 14.40 0.15 7.22
N LEU A 158 13.32 0.92 7.09
CA LEU A 158 12.93 1.52 5.81
C LEU A 158 13.97 2.54 5.32
N GLU A 159 14.48 3.39 6.20
CA GLU A 159 15.54 4.36 5.89
C GLU A 159 16.81 3.68 5.38
N SER A 160 17.23 2.61 6.05
CA SER A 160 18.38 1.81 5.65
C SER A 160 18.15 1.11 4.31
N ALA A 161 16.99 0.48 4.11
CA ALA A 161 16.65 -0.22 2.87
C ALA A 161 16.61 0.74 1.67
N LEU A 162 16.00 1.92 1.82
CA LEU A 162 15.97 2.97 0.79
C LEU A 162 17.38 3.46 0.44
N SER A 163 18.17 3.81 1.45
CA SER A 163 19.55 4.31 1.26
C SER A 163 20.42 3.29 0.54
N ASN A 164 20.35 2.01 0.93
CA ASN A 164 21.09 0.92 0.29
C ASN A 164 20.68 0.73 -1.18
N CYS A 165 19.46 1.09 -1.55
CA CYS A 165 18.99 1.10 -2.94
C CYS A 165 19.32 2.40 -3.68
N GLY A 166 19.96 3.41 -3.04
CA GLY A 166 20.27 4.72 -3.63
C GLY A 166 19.02 5.60 -3.80
N LEU A 167 18.16 5.56 -2.80
CA LEU A 167 16.98 6.40 -2.64
C LEU A 167 17.13 7.22 -1.35
N GLU A 168 16.70 8.47 -1.35
CA GLU A 168 16.78 9.40 -0.23
C GLU A 168 15.40 9.90 0.18
N ILE A 169 15.08 9.81 1.46
CA ILE A 169 13.88 10.42 2.02
C ILE A 169 14.08 11.93 2.11
N ILE A 170 13.24 12.68 1.42
CA ILE A 170 13.25 14.15 1.46
C ILE A 170 12.19 14.72 2.40
N ASN A 171 11.15 13.96 2.71
CA ASN A 171 10.15 14.34 3.71
C ASN A 171 9.37 13.15 4.25
N LYS A 172 8.79 13.32 5.46
CA LYS A 172 7.85 12.37 6.09
C LYS A 172 6.66 13.14 6.65
N PHE A 173 5.45 12.58 6.52
CA PHE A 173 4.21 13.18 6.99
C PHE A 173 3.37 12.20 7.81
N ASP A 174 2.63 12.75 8.78
CA ASP A 174 1.63 12.02 9.56
C ASP A 174 0.38 11.77 8.72
N GLY A 175 0.23 10.55 8.23
CA GLY A 175 -0.84 10.17 7.30
C GLY A 175 -0.88 11.06 6.06
N TYR A 176 -2.05 11.22 5.50
CA TYR A 176 -2.26 12.08 4.33
C TYR A 176 -2.49 13.54 4.70
N SER A 177 -1.73 14.06 5.67
CA SER A 177 -1.77 15.44 6.14
C SER A 177 -0.43 16.15 5.86
N ASN A 178 -0.34 17.42 6.23
CA ASN A 178 0.92 18.17 6.22
C ASN A 178 1.59 18.21 7.61
N ASN A 179 1.11 17.42 8.56
CA ASN A 179 1.66 17.38 9.90
C ASN A 179 2.96 16.56 9.92
N LYS A 180 3.81 16.89 10.90
CA LYS A 180 5.01 16.09 11.17
C LYS A 180 4.64 14.76 11.81
N VAL A 181 5.40 13.72 11.52
CA VAL A 181 5.30 12.42 12.17
C VAL A 181 5.51 12.56 13.68
N GLN A 182 4.72 11.83 14.44
CA GLN A 182 4.76 11.72 15.89
C GLN A 182 4.84 10.24 16.29
N SER A 183 5.23 9.96 17.52
CA SER A 183 5.29 8.57 18.03
C SER A 183 3.95 7.83 18.02
N SER A 184 2.83 8.56 17.95
CA SER A 184 1.47 8.03 17.85
C SER A 184 0.88 8.11 16.43
N SER A 185 1.67 8.48 15.43
CA SER A 185 1.20 8.47 14.05
C SER A 185 0.87 7.05 13.62
N GLU A 186 -0.35 6.82 13.17
CA GLU A 186 -0.81 5.49 12.74
C GLU A 186 -0.35 5.15 11.32
N ARG A 187 -0.10 6.16 10.50
CA ARG A 187 0.35 6.03 9.11
C ARG A 187 1.45 7.04 8.83
N ILE A 188 2.50 6.61 8.18
CA ILE A 188 3.59 7.49 7.78
C ILE A 188 3.67 7.51 6.26
N VAL A 189 3.62 8.71 5.69
CA VAL A 189 3.83 8.93 4.25
C VAL A 189 5.26 9.39 4.02
N TYR A 190 5.98 8.70 3.16
CA TYR A 190 7.35 9.00 2.77
C TYR A 190 7.38 9.66 1.40
N VAL A 191 8.17 10.72 1.26
CA VAL A 191 8.49 11.35 -0.02
C VAL A 191 9.97 11.12 -0.29
N VAL A 192 10.26 10.51 -1.42
CA VAL A 192 11.57 9.93 -1.73
C VAL A 192 12.02 10.36 -3.12
N LYS A 193 13.32 10.56 -3.31
CA LYS A 193 13.96 10.82 -4.61
C LYS A 193 15.15 9.88 -4.81
N LYS A 194 15.71 9.85 -6.03
CA LYS A 194 17.00 9.25 -6.29
C LYS A 194 18.15 10.08 -5.69
N ILE A 195 19.21 9.37 -5.29
CA ILE A 195 20.53 9.93 -4.98
C ILE A 195 21.36 9.93 -6.27
#